data_4a00803717411b3f90106df30dca8987
#
_entry.id   4a00803717411b3f90106df30dca8987
#
_cell.length_a   1.000
_cell.length_b   1.000
_cell.length_c   1.000
_cell.angle_alpha   90.00
_cell.angle_beta   90.00
_cell.angle_gamma   90.00
#
_symmetry.space_group_name_H-M   'P 1'
#
loop_
_entity.id
_entity.type
_entity.pdbx_description
1 polymer ?
#
loop_
_entity_poly.entity_id
_entity_poly.type
_entity_poly.pdbx_seq_one_letter_code
_entity_poly.pdbx_strand_id
1 'polypeptide(L)'
;MGSPDYVCKHYEAVFWYQERIKSDSCYRQNKITYNSCCKGGKIKIPPHRPRPEPLASLAKYDGGPMSNKFMRNIRQYNCLFGFTSMGANIDRTINDDRGPPIFKIHGQVHHRIGSLLPYDGSPPKFIQLYIYDTSNEVQNRIQALHPSDQGDDPIDPSIVEKLIKMLDEHNPFPKKFRAARDRLQGYENEEFVIRIVGATEGDPVQYNLPTTDELAMLVVGDFSLENFKRAIIIESKSSHLHQISSLHPAYMTLQYPLLFPFGERGFQVGVIYSGTESNKHKRRSTMTMQDYYRHQFHYRKSQPNPYLCYGLLSSQAKVDARAAIDENRLWYILKNQDKFRIENFQGIADAVGRGCIDGSEIGKLTVLPASHTGGRRYMIQNYHDGVAICRVFGPPDFFVTFTCNINWKEINLGILEPGQKPSDRADIVVRVYNMKLEEMLDDIKSGKFFGPVAAGMIQFLIINTKFSVIFGPVILEFLQ
;
A
#
# COMPACT_ATOMS: atom_id res chain seq x y z
N MET A 1 25.15 -10.31 12.41
CA MET A 1 24.01 -10.91 11.73
C MET A 1 24.52 -11.57 10.48
N GLY A 2 24.18 -12.00 9.52
CA GLY A 2 24.69 -12.59 8.26
C GLY A 2 23.77 -12.28 7.11
N SER A 3 23.81 -13.12 6.08
CA SER A 3 22.87 -13.12 4.96
C SER A 3 21.52 -13.77 5.35
N PRO A 4 20.44 -13.49 4.62
CA PRO A 4 19.14 -14.14 4.81
C PRO A 4 19.14 -15.55 4.19
N ASP A 5 19.76 -16.52 4.85
CA ASP A 5 20.00 -17.85 4.30
C ASP A 5 18.88 -18.84 4.61
N TYR A 6 17.92 -18.44 5.44
CA TYR A 6 16.82 -19.29 5.87
C TYR A 6 15.59 -19.11 5.00
N VAL A 7 14.87 -20.21 4.77
CA VAL A 7 13.69 -20.25 3.90
C VAL A 7 12.49 -20.81 4.67
N CYS A 8 11.35 -20.16 4.56
CA CYS A 8 10.11 -20.62 5.13
C CYS A 8 9.64 -21.93 4.49
N LYS A 9 9.39 -22.98 5.31
CA LYS A 9 9.00 -24.32 4.84
C LYS A 9 7.68 -24.37 4.05
N HIS A 10 6.81 -23.38 4.25
CA HIS A 10 5.48 -23.37 3.63
C HIS A 10 5.42 -22.59 2.34
N TYR A 11 6.16 -21.47 2.28
CA TYR A 11 6.02 -20.48 1.19
C TYR A 11 7.35 -19.90 0.72
N GLU A 12 8.46 -20.54 1.02
CA GLU A 12 9.80 -20.22 0.48
C GLU A 12 10.24 -18.76 0.69
N ALA A 13 9.58 -18.03 1.60
CA ALA A 13 9.98 -16.68 1.94
C ALA A 13 11.34 -16.69 2.62
N VAL A 14 12.24 -15.84 2.15
CA VAL A 14 13.61 -15.72 2.67
C VAL A 14 13.62 -14.87 3.93
N PHE A 15 14.33 -15.31 4.97
CA PHE A 15 14.43 -14.63 6.26
C PHE A 15 15.79 -14.79 6.93
N TRP A 16 16.10 -13.90 7.87
CA TRP A 16 17.31 -13.97 8.70
C TRP A 16 17.07 -14.84 9.92
N TYR A 17 18.13 -15.43 10.44
CA TYR A 17 18.08 -16.24 11.66
C TYR A 17 17.45 -15.49 12.85
N GLN A 18 17.71 -14.20 12.98
CA GLN A 18 17.20 -13.34 14.05
C GLN A 18 15.67 -13.18 14.02
N GLU A 19 15.05 -13.27 12.82
CA GLU A 19 13.60 -13.15 12.63
C GLU A 19 12.83 -14.42 12.97
N ARG A 20 13.52 -15.51 13.35
CA ARG A 20 12.86 -16.75 13.76
C ARG A 20 11.99 -16.57 15.00
N ILE A 21 11.02 -17.44 15.17
CA ILE A 21 10.21 -17.49 16.39
C ILE A 21 11.09 -17.88 17.56
N LYS A 22 11.15 -17.02 18.58
CA LYS A 22 11.94 -17.20 19.81
C LYS A 22 11.12 -17.89 20.93
N SER A 23 10.18 -18.82 20.62
CA SER A 23 9.40 -19.52 21.65
C SER A 23 10.15 -20.72 22.22
N ASP A 24 9.96 -21.00 23.50
CA ASP A 24 10.61 -22.14 24.22
C ASP A 24 10.36 -23.48 23.53
N SER A 25 9.18 -23.67 22.95
CA SER A 25 8.84 -24.90 22.23
C SER A 25 9.65 -25.10 20.95
N CYS A 26 9.99 -24.01 20.25
CA CYS A 26 10.83 -24.05 19.04
C CYS A 26 12.31 -24.26 19.41
N TYR A 27 12.76 -23.69 20.52
CA TYR A 27 14.13 -23.82 21.00
C TYR A 27 14.45 -25.25 21.43
N ARG A 28 13.53 -25.88 22.16
CA ARG A 28 13.69 -27.30 22.60
C ARG A 28 13.71 -28.32 21.45
N GLN A 29 13.10 -27.96 20.29
CA GLN A 29 13.04 -28.85 19.12
C GLN A 29 14.12 -28.54 18.07
N ASN A 30 15.05 -27.64 18.36
CA ASN A 30 16.07 -27.15 17.40
C ASN A 30 15.51 -26.74 16.03
N LYS A 31 14.26 -26.24 16.03
CA LYS A 31 13.47 -25.98 14.82
C LYS A 31 13.47 -24.48 14.51
N ILE A 32 14.16 -24.10 13.43
CA ILE A 32 14.14 -22.74 12.93
C ILE A 32 12.81 -22.52 12.20
N THR A 33 11.93 -21.74 12.80
CA THR A 33 10.58 -21.50 12.29
C THR A 33 10.35 -20.01 12.09
N TYR A 34 9.70 -19.66 10.97
CA TYR A 34 9.29 -18.32 10.62
C TYR A 34 7.81 -18.31 10.23
N ASN A 35 7.02 -17.39 10.79
CA ASN A 35 5.57 -17.34 10.55
C ASN A 35 5.07 -15.98 10.05
N SER A 36 5.91 -14.93 10.05
CA SER A 36 5.49 -13.59 9.63
C SER A 36 5.07 -13.53 8.17
N CYS A 37 5.60 -14.41 7.29
CA CYS A 37 5.25 -14.43 5.87
C CYS A 37 3.89 -15.07 5.57
N CYS A 38 3.46 -16.09 6.34
CA CYS A 38 2.31 -16.93 5.98
C CYS A 38 1.52 -17.46 7.18
N LYS A 39 1.75 -16.95 8.39
CA LYS A 39 1.13 -17.45 9.64
C LYS A 39 1.25 -18.99 9.80
N GLY A 40 2.44 -19.53 9.52
CA GLY A 40 2.68 -20.97 9.63
C GLY A 40 1.93 -21.80 8.59
N GLY A 41 1.79 -21.31 7.37
CA GLY A 41 1.13 -22.01 6.26
C GLY A 41 -0.38 -21.78 6.16
N LYS A 42 -0.95 -20.92 7.01
CA LYS A 42 -2.39 -20.63 6.98
C LYS A 42 -2.80 -19.69 5.82
N ILE A 43 -1.89 -18.85 5.34
CA ILE A 43 -2.14 -17.98 4.19
C ILE A 43 -1.71 -18.74 2.94
N LYS A 44 -2.64 -18.94 1.99
CA LYS A 44 -2.39 -19.54 0.69
C LYS A 44 -2.79 -18.55 -0.39
N ILE A 45 -1.79 -17.95 -1.03
CA ILE A 45 -1.97 -17.04 -2.16
C ILE A 45 -1.14 -17.62 -3.32
N PRO A 46 -1.70 -17.73 -4.53
CA PRO A 46 -0.95 -18.22 -5.68
C PRO A 46 0.26 -17.32 -5.98
N PRO A 47 1.36 -17.87 -6.51
CA PRO A 47 2.50 -17.07 -6.93
C PRO A 47 2.12 -16.16 -8.11
N HIS A 48 2.80 -15.02 -8.21
CA HIS A 48 2.65 -14.14 -9.35
C HIS A 48 3.14 -14.83 -10.65
N ARG A 49 2.49 -14.51 -11.76
CA ARG A 49 2.89 -15.00 -13.09
C ARG A 49 4.21 -14.38 -13.55
N PRO A 50 4.98 -15.06 -14.40
CA PRO A 50 6.10 -14.45 -15.10
C PRO A 50 5.65 -13.21 -15.87
N ARG A 51 6.52 -12.20 -15.89
CA ARG A 51 6.24 -10.94 -16.59
C ARG A 51 6.15 -11.18 -18.09
N PRO A 52 5.18 -10.58 -18.80
CA PRO A 52 5.13 -10.63 -20.25
C PRO A 52 6.21 -9.73 -20.86
N GLU A 53 6.63 -10.03 -22.10
CA GLU A 53 7.47 -9.10 -22.88
C GLU A 53 6.64 -7.89 -23.37
N PRO A 54 7.19 -6.67 -23.42
CA PRO A 54 8.60 -6.32 -23.20
C PRO A 54 8.97 -6.07 -21.74
N LEU A 55 8.02 -6.18 -20.82
CA LEU A 55 8.21 -5.83 -19.41
C LEU A 55 9.25 -6.72 -18.72
N ALA A 56 9.33 -8.01 -19.12
CA ALA A 56 10.33 -8.94 -18.61
C ALA A 56 11.76 -8.52 -18.93
N SER A 57 11.98 -7.94 -20.09
CA SER A 57 13.29 -7.42 -20.52
C SER A 57 13.58 -6.04 -19.97
N LEU A 58 12.58 -5.14 -19.94
CA LEU A 58 12.74 -3.76 -19.49
C LEU A 58 12.87 -3.61 -17.97
N ALA A 59 12.21 -4.46 -17.19
CA ALA A 59 12.23 -4.38 -15.73
C ALA A 59 13.38 -5.20 -15.11
N LYS A 60 14.58 -5.07 -15.68
CA LYS A 60 15.82 -5.64 -15.17
C LYS A 60 16.78 -4.53 -14.75
N TYR A 61 17.42 -4.67 -13.61
CA TYR A 61 18.39 -3.68 -13.12
C TYR A 61 19.75 -3.78 -13.84
N ASP A 62 20.07 -4.95 -14.39
CA ASP A 62 21.28 -5.25 -15.16
C ASP A 62 21.03 -5.38 -16.68
N GLY A 63 19.85 -4.95 -17.15
CA GLY A 63 19.40 -5.10 -18.55
C GLY A 63 19.99 -4.10 -19.56
N GLY A 64 20.98 -3.31 -19.14
CA GLY A 64 21.64 -2.33 -20.02
C GLY A 64 20.96 -0.94 -20.04
N PRO A 65 21.38 -0.02 -20.95
CA PRO A 65 20.98 1.38 -20.92
C PRO A 65 19.46 1.61 -21.04
N MET A 66 18.79 0.86 -21.90
CA MET A 66 17.33 0.99 -22.12
C MET A 66 16.55 0.57 -20.88
N SER A 67 16.91 -0.56 -20.26
CA SER A 67 16.33 -1.04 -19.02
C SER A 67 16.57 -0.08 -17.87
N ASN A 68 17.79 0.45 -17.73
CA ASN A 68 18.14 1.44 -16.72
C ASN A 68 17.32 2.73 -16.88
N LYS A 69 17.12 3.21 -18.12
CA LYS A 69 16.27 4.37 -18.41
C LYS A 69 14.82 4.09 -18.06
N PHE A 70 14.30 2.93 -18.46
CA PHE A 70 12.93 2.51 -18.12
C PHE A 70 12.73 2.42 -16.62
N MET A 71 13.64 1.78 -15.88
CA MET A 71 13.52 1.61 -14.43
C MET A 71 13.62 2.93 -13.65
N ARG A 72 14.42 3.90 -14.13
CA ARG A 72 14.43 5.26 -13.54
C ARG A 72 13.07 5.96 -13.69
N ASN A 73 12.44 5.82 -14.86
CA ASN A 73 11.20 6.49 -15.20
C ASN A 73 9.95 5.62 -15.00
N ILE A 74 10.08 4.48 -14.32
CA ILE A 74 9.01 3.46 -14.24
C ILE A 74 7.70 3.97 -13.66
N ARG A 75 7.74 4.95 -12.76
CA ARG A 75 6.52 5.60 -12.22
C ARG A 75 5.80 6.41 -13.30
N GLN A 76 6.55 7.14 -14.14
CA GLN A 76 6.00 7.89 -15.27
C GLN A 76 5.37 6.93 -16.28
N TYR A 77 6.09 5.88 -16.68
CA TYR A 77 5.51 4.85 -17.55
C TYR A 77 4.23 4.27 -16.95
N ASN A 78 4.19 3.96 -15.65
CA ASN A 78 2.95 3.47 -15.04
C ASN A 78 1.83 4.51 -15.06
N CYS A 79 2.12 5.80 -14.86
CA CYS A 79 1.12 6.86 -14.93
C CYS A 79 0.46 6.97 -16.31
N LEU A 80 1.20 6.68 -17.40
CA LEU A 80 0.63 6.64 -18.76
C LEU A 80 -0.44 5.58 -18.94
N PHE A 81 -0.40 4.52 -18.14
CA PHE A 81 -1.27 3.34 -18.28
C PHE A 81 -2.29 3.19 -17.15
N GLY A 82 -2.16 3.96 -16.07
CA GLY A 82 -3.10 3.93 -14.95
C GLY A 82 -4.54 4.19 -15.40
N PHE A 83 -5.49 3.39 -14.93
CA PHE A 83 -6.91 3.59 -15.20
C PHE A 83 -7.54 4.59 -14.24
N THR A 84 -6.86 4.88 -13.15
CA THR A 84 -7.32 5.72 -12.04
C THR A 84 -6.34 6.81 -11.72
N SER A 85 -6.84 7.90 -11.16
CA SER A 85 -6.01 8.94 -10.54
C SER A 85 -5.87 8.70 -9.05
N MET A 86 -4.71 9.03 -8.48
CA MET A 86 -4.54 9.08 -7.03
C MET A 86 -5.10 10.40 -6.51
N GLY A 87 -6.21 10.34 -5.78
CA GLY A 87 -6.81 11.48 -5.09
C GLY A 87 -6.08 11.72 -3.78
N ALA A 88 -5.43 12.86 -3.66
CA ALA A 88 -4.79 13.31 -2.44
C ALA A 88 -4.90 14.83 -2.33
N ASN A 89 -5.21 15.34 -1.14
CA ASN A 89 -5.13 16.75 -0.86
C ASN A 89 -3.75 17.05 -0.26
N ILE A 90 -2.82 17.46 -1.13
CA ILE A 90 -1.42 17.71 -0.76
C ILE A 90 -1.32 19.12 -0.18
N ASP A 91 -0.83 19.23 1.05
CA ASP A 91 -0.51 20.51 1.66
C ASP A 91 0.83 21.02 1.13
N ARG A 92 0.76 22.03 0.31
CA ARG A 92 1.95 22.69 -0.28
C ARG A 92 2.46 23.88 0.54
N THR A 93 1.77 24.23 1.63
CA THR A 93 2.10 25.42 2.45
C THR A 93 3.21 25.18 3.46
N ILE A 94 3.61 23.93 3.67
CA ILE A 94 4.55 23.54 4.72
C ILE A 94 6.02 23.73 4.33
N ASN A 95 6.32 23.70 3.02
CA ASN A 95 7.68 23.84 2.54
C ASN A 95 7.98 25.33 2.27
N ASP A 96 8.44 26.00 3.30
CA ASP A 96 8.84 27.42 3.29
C ASP A 96 10.36 27.60 3.18
N ASP A 97 11.08 26.60 2.69
CA ASP A 97 12.55 26.53 2.52
C ASP A 97 13.37 26.70 3.81
N ARG A 98 12.73 26.68 4.98
CA ARG A 98 13.39 26.81 6.29
C ARG A 98 13.71 25.47 6.96
N GLY A 99 13.40 24.35 6.33
CA GLY A 99 13.60 23.01 6.90
C GLY A 99 13.67 21.91 5.85
N PRO A 100 13.86 20.64 6.27
CA PRO A 100 13.82 19.53 5.35
C PRO A 100 12.43 19.43 4.70
N PRO A 101 12.35 19.07 3.41
CA PRO A 101 11.06 18.98 2.71
C PRO A 101 10.14 17.97 3.38
N ILE A 102 8.93 18.40 3.71
CA ILE A 102 7.89 17.56 4.32
C ILE A 102 6.79 17.33 3.28
N PHE A 103 6.41 16.07 3.10
CA PHE A 103 5.25 15.72 2.30
C PHE A 103 4.06 15.48 3.23
N LYS A 104 3.05 16.36 3.17
CA LYS A 104 1.85 16.27 4.00
C LYS A 104 0.61 16.12 3.15
N ILE A 105 -0.21 15.14 3.49
CA ILE A 105 -1.50 14.87 2.88
C ILE A 105 -2.58 15.14 3.92
N HIS A 106 -3.60 15.92 3.53
CA HIS A 106 -4.81 16.07 4.32
C HIS A 106 -5.84 15.02 3.88
N GLY A 107 -6.41 14.31 4.84
CA GLY A 107 -7.42 13.28 4.61
C GLY A 107 -6.83 11.93 4.17
N GLN A 108 -7.63 11.17 3.46
CA GLN A 108 -7.29 9.83 3.01
C GLN A 108 -6.76 9.85 1.57
N VAL A 109 -5.75 9.00 1.31
CA VAL A 109 -5.34 8.68 -0.06
C VAL A 109 -6.36 7.70 -0.63
N HIS A 110 -6.91 8.01 -1.79
CA HIS A 110 -7.87 7.14 -2.47
C HIS A 110 -7.67 7.19 -3.97
N HIS A 111 -8.05 6.11 -4.63
CA HIS A 111 -8.09 6.09 -6.09
C HIS A 111 -9.43 6.61 -6.59
N ARG A 112 -9.39 7.40 -7.65
CA ARG A 112 -10.57 7.97 -8.31
C ARG A 112 -10.62 7.54 -9.78
N ILE A 113 -11.80 7.22 -10.23
CA ILE A 113 -12.08 6.92 -11.63
C ILE A 113 -13.07 7.94 -12.18
N GLY A 114 -12.81 8.41 -13.40
CA GLY A 114 -13.65 9.39 -14.07
C GLY A 114 -14.55 8.75 -15.14
N SER A 115 -15.14 9.60 -16.00
CA SER A 115 -15.95 9.20 -17.15
C SER A 115 -15.13 8.51 -18.24
N LEU A 116 -15.81 7.79 -19.13
CA LEU A 116 -15.18 7.11 -20.28
C LEU A 116 -14.73 8.10 -21.36
N LEU A 117 -15.40 9.23 -21.50
CA LEU A 117 -15.07 10.25 -22.48
C LEU A 117 -14.60 11.53 -21.79
N PRO A 118 -13.67 12.28 -22.41
CA PRO A 118 -13.26 13.58 -21.91
C PRO A 118 -14.39 14.59 -22.10
N TYR A 119 -14.35 15.71 -21.35
CA TYR A 119 -15.20 16.86 -21.62
C TYR A 119 -14.79 17.52 -22.93
N ASP A 120 -15.75 18.17 -23.57
CA ASP A 120 -15.54 18.91 -24.82
C ASP A 120 -14.37 19.90 -24.63
N GLY A 121 -13.37 19.79 -25.51
CA GLY A 121 -12.16 20.61 -25.46
C GLY A 121 -11.10 20.23 -24.42
N SER A 122 -11.31 19.16 -23.63
CA SER A 122 -10.32 18.68 -22.66
C SER A 122 -9.51 17.52 -23.21
N PRO A 123 -8.19 17.42 -22.93
CA PRO A 123 -7.41 16.28 -23.34
C PRO A 123 -7.81 15.03 -22.56
N PRO A 124 -7.75 13.82 -23.19
CA PRO A 124 -8.08 12.56 -22.54
C PRO A 124 -7.08 12.23 -21.43
N LYS A 125 -7.56 11.60 -20.34
CA LYS A 125 -6.75 11.18 -19.18
C LYS A 125 -7.17 9.80 -18.68
N PHE A 126 -6.23 9.03 -18.15
CA PHE A 126 -6.47 7.73 -17.51
C PHE A 126 -7.26 6.77 -18.41
N ILE A 127 -8.42 6.30 -17.96
CA ILE A 127 -9.27 5.37 -18.72
C ILE A 127 -9.66 5.91 -20.10
N GLN A 128 -9.81 7.22 -20.25
CA GLN A 128 -10.20 7.86 -21.51
C GLN A 128 -9.16 7.63 -22.63
N LEU A 129 -7.87 7.47 -22.28
CA LEU A 129 -6.80 7.17 -23.22
C LEU A 129 -6.95 5.82 -23.92
N TYR A 130 -7.79 4.92 -23.39
CA TYR A 130 -8.08 3.63 -24.02
C TYR A 130 -9.27 3.67 -24.99
N ILE A 131 -10.01 4.78 -24.98
CA ILE A 131 -11.30 4.91 -25.67
C ILE A 131 -11.27 6.04 -26.71
N TYR A 132 -10.78 7.23 -26.32
CA TYR A 132 -10.81 8.44 -27.13
C TYR A 132 -9.53 8.60 -27.94
N ASP A 133 -9.68 8.96 -29.24
CA ASP A 133 -8.60 9.27 -30.18
C ASP A 133 -7.42 8.25 -30.14
N THR A 134 -7.76 6.99 -30.28
CA THR A 134 -6.78 5.89 -30.21
C THR A 134 -5.81 5.83 -31.39
N SER A 135 -6.05 6.57 -32.48
CA SER A 135 -5.09 6.76 -33.58
C SER A 135 -3.84 7.53 -33.17
N ASN A 136 -4.00 8.47 -32.22
CA ASN A 136 -2.91 9.29 -31.66
C ASN A 136 -2.55 8.86 -30.21
N GLU A 137 -2.87 7.65 -29.82
CA GLU A 137 -2.80 7.18 -28.43
C GLU A 137 -1.43 7.39 -27.78
N VAL A 138 -0.33 7.07 -28.46
CA VAL A 138 1.02 7.22 -27.92
C VAL A 138 1.30 8.67 -27.57
N GLN A 139 0.93 9.60 -28.48
CA GLN A 139 1.13 11.02 -28.27
C GLN A 139 0.24 11.56 -27.15
N ASN A 140 -1.04 11.17 -27.13
CA ASN A 140 -2.00 11.57 -26.11
C ASN A 140 -1.57 11.11 -24.72
N ARG A 141 -1.03 9.87 -24.59
CA ARG A 141 -0.48 9.37 -23.32
C ARG A 141 0.69 10.20 -22.82
N ILE A 142 1.65 10.52 -23.69
CA ILE A 142 2.82 11.32 -23.29
C ILE A 142 2.41 12.74 -22.90
N GLN A 143 1.48 13.35 -23.62
CA GLN A 143 0.94 14.68 -23.29
C GLN A 143 0.10 14.73 -22.02
N ALA A 144 -0.51 13.61 -21.62
CA ALA A 144 -1.31 13.52 -20.40
C ALA A 144 -0.47 13.52 -19.12
N LEU A 145 0.86 13.36 -19.20
CA LEU A 145 1.73 13.48 -18.05
C LEU A 145 1.71 14.89 -17.48
N HIS A 146 1.47 14.99 -16.18
CA HIS A 146 1.55 16.27 -15.50
C HIS A 146 2.99 16.79 -15.50
N PRO A 147 3.24 18.11 -15.67
CA PRO A 147 4.60 18.67 -15.66
C PRO A 147 5.43 18.32 -14.43
N SER A 148 4.78 18.17 -13.25
CA SER A 148 5.45 17.73 -12.03
C SER A 148 5.89 16.27 -12.03
N ASP A 149 5.35 15.46 -12.94
CA ASP A 149 5.68 14.03 -13.07
C ASP A 149 6.70 13.80 -14.21
N GLN A 150 7.04 14.84 -14.96
CA GLN A 150 8.09 14.79 -15.98
C GLN A 150 9.45 14.82 -15.28
N GLY A 151 10.27 13.78 -15.52
CA GLY A 151 11.66 13.75 -15.06
C GLY A 151 12.60 14.35 -16.12
N ASP A 152 13.89 14.34 -15.79
CA ASP A 152 14.95 14.88 -16.67
C ASP A 152 15.11 14.10 -17.98
N ASP A 153 14.69 12.83 -18.00
CA ASP A 153 14.80 11.95 -19.18
C ASP A 153 13.44 11.86 -19.91
N PRO A 154 13.37 12.16 -21.22
CA PRO A 154 12.12 12.06 -21.98
C PRO A 154 11.67 10.60 -22.10
N ILE A 155 10.34 10.42 -22.06
CA ILE A 155 9.70 9.12 -22.29
C ILE A 155 9.94 8.68 -23.74
N ASP A 156 10.30 7.41 -23.91
CA ASP A 156 10.52 6.81 -25.22
C ASP A 156 9.19 6.34 -25.85
N PRO A 157 8.74 6.93 -26.97
CA PRO A 157 7.49 6.53 -27.62
C PRO A 157 7.46 5.07 -28.06
N SER A 158 8.62 4.49 -28.44
CA SER A 158 8.70 3.09 -28.88
C SER A 158 8.43 2.10 -27.75
N ILE A 159 8.83 2.46 -26.52
CA ILE A 159 8.51 1.69 -25.32
C ILE A 159 7.02 1.80 -25.02
N VAL A 160 6.44 2.99 -25.12
CA VAL A 160 5.00 3.21 -24.88
C VAL A 160 4.18 2.35 -25.85
N GLU A 161 4.50 2.34 -27.14
CA GLU A 161 3.82 1.52 -28.15
C GLU A 161 3.87 0.02 -27.81
N LYS A 162 5.06 -0.49 -27.42
CA LYS A 162 5.21 -1.90 -27.02
C LYS A 162 4.41 -2.24 -25.77
N LEU A 163 4.34 -1.33 -24.79
CA LEU A 163 3.56 -1.52 -23.58
C LEU A 163 2.06 -1.47 -23.84
N ILE A 164 1.57 -0.63 -24.78
CA ILE A 164 0.17 -0.65 -25.24
C ILE A 164 -0.18 -2.03 -25.76
N LYS A 165 0.61 -2.56 -26.72
CA LYS A 165 0.38 -3.88 -27.32
C LYS A 165 0.37 -4.99 -26.27
N MET A 166 1.33 -4.97 -25.34
CA MET A 166 1.39 -5.93 -24.24
C MET A 166 0.14 -5.89 -23.35
N LEU A 167 -0.30 -4.70 -22.95
CA LEU A 167 -1.49 -4.58 -22.09
C LEU A 167 -2.77 -4.96 -22.84
N ASP A 168 -2.91 -4.58 -24.11
CA ASP A 168 -4.05 -4.99 -24.95
C ASP A 168 -4.09 -6.52 -25.15
N GLU A 169 -2.96 -7.20 -25.18
CA GLU A 169 -2.88 -8.65 -25.29
C GLU A 169 -3.18 -9.39 -23.98
N HIS A 170 -2.63 -8.91 -22.89
CA HIS A 170 -2.60 -9.67 -21.64
C HIS A 170 -3.59 -9.17 -20.58
N ASN A 171 -3.96 -7.88 -20.57
CA ASN A 171 -4.78 -7.31 -19.53
C ASN A 171 -6.27 -7.24 -19.97
N PRO A 172 -7.19 -7.81 -19.18
CA PRO A 172 -8.60 -7.82 -19.53
C PRO A 172 -9.27 -6.43 -19.44
N PHE A 173 -8.73 -5.48 -18.67
CA PHE A 173 -9.31 -4.13 -18.58
C PHE A 173 -9.18 -3.35 -19.89
N PRO A 174 -8.00 -3.19 -20.53
CA PRO A 174 -7.90 -2.61 -21.86
C PRO A 174 -8.83 -3.26 -22.87
N LYS A 175 -8.92 -4.59 -22.91
CA LYS A 175 -9.84 -5.31 -23.81
C LYS A 175 -11.28 -4.84 -23.67
N LYS A 176 -11.78 -4.69 -22.44
CA LYS A 176 -13.14 -4.19 -22.19
C LYS A 176 -13.31 -2.72 -22.59
N PHE A 177 -12.32 -1.88 -22.31
CA PHE A 177 -12.38 -0.47 -22.71
C PHE A 177 -12.31 -0.30 -24.23
N ARG A 178 -11.51 -1.12 -24.94
CA ARG A 178 -11.51 -1.16 -26.41
C ARG A 178 -12.87 -1.61 -26.98
N ALA A 179 -13.48 -2.64 -26.40
CA ALA A 179 -14.82 -3.08 -26.80
C ALA A 179 -15.89 -1.99 -26.56
N ALA A 180 -15.75 -1.20 -25.50
CA ALA A 180 -16.61 -0.04 -25.25
C ALA A 180 -16.39 1.06 -26.29
N ARG A 181 -15.14 1.35 -26.68
CA ARG A 181 -14.81 2.27 -27.77
C ARG A 181 -15.49 1.86 -29.07
N ASP A 182 -15.38 0.59 -29.44
CA ASP A 182 -15.92 0.10 -30.73
C ASP A 182 -17.47 0.25 -30.78
N ARG A 183 -18.13 0.11 -29.63
CA ARG A 183 -19.57 0.40 -29.52
C ARG A 183 -19.89 1.88 -29.61
N LEU A 184 -19.10 2.75 -28.95
CA LEU A 184 -19.31 4.21 -29.03
C LEU A 184 -19.24 4.74 -30.45
N GLN A 185 -18.37 4.18 -31.29
CA GLN A 185 -18.24 4.56 -32.69
C GLN A 185 -19.47 4.16 -33.53
N GLY A 186 -20.27 3.17 -33.06
CA GLY A 186 -21.48 2.72 -33.74
C GLY A 186 -22.78 3.40 -33.32
N TYR A 187 -22.81 4.03 -32.11
CA TYR A 187 -24.05 4.56 -31.51
C TYR A 187 -23.75 5.88 -30.79
N GLU A 188 -23.73 6.99 -31.50
CA GLU A 188 -23.34 8.32 -30.98
C GLU A 188 -24.23 8.88 -29.86
N ASN A 189 -25.44 8.33 -29.62
CA ASN A 189 -26.44 8.85 -28.67
C ASN A 189 -26.82 7.90 -27.54
N GLU A 190 -26.20 6.75 -27.42
CA GLU A 190 -26.54 5.82 -26.33
C GLU A 190 -25.69 6.10 -25.08
N GLU A 191 -26.35 6.33 -23.95
CA GLU A 191 -25.70 6.31 -22.65
C GLU A 191 -25.44 4.86 -22.24
N PHE A 192 -24.19 4.54 -21.91
CA PHE A 192 -23.83 3.24 -21.38
C PHE A 192 -22.89 3.36 -20.21
N VAL A 193 -22.81 2.30 -19.44
CA VAL A 193 -22.03 2.21 -18.21
C VAL A 193 -21.19 0.96 -18.25
N ILE A 194 -19.91 1.11 -17.91
CA ILE A 194 -19.05 -0.02 -17.62
C ILE A 194 -19.13 -0.29 -16.11
N ARG A 195 -19.49 -1.50 -15.76
CA ARG A 195 -19.51 -1.98 -14.39
C ARG A 195 -18.34 -2.92 -14.17
N ILE A 196 -17.39 -2.53 -13.28
CA ILE A 196 -16.31 -3.42 -12.84
C ILE A 196 -16.82 -4.15 -11.60
N VAL A 197 -17.00 -5.46 -11.73
CA VAL A 197 -17.61 -6.29 -10.69
C VAL A 197 -16.60 -6.58 -9.58
N GLY A 198 -16.96 -6.26 -8.34
CA GLY A 198 -16.25 -6.70 -7.15
C GLY A 198 -16.71 -8.08 -6.68
N ALA A 199 -15.94 -8.73 -5.81
CA ALA A 199 -16.36 -9.95 -5.15
C ALA A 199 -17.60 -9.69 -4.27
N THR A 200 -18.64 -10.49 -4.42
CA THR A 200 -19.86 -10.44 -3.60
C THR A 200 -19.65 -11.22 -2.30
N GLU A 201 -20.35 -10.84 -1.23
CA GLU A 201 -20.30 -11.57 0.04
C GLU A 201 -20.96 -12.94 -0.14
N GLY A 202 -20.20 -14.02 0.00
CA GLY A 202 -20.65 -15.39 -0.24
C GLY A 202 -20.08 -16.04 -1.50
N ASP A 203 -19.49 -15.27 -2.42
CA ASP A 203 -18.80 -15.85 -3.57
C ASP A 203 -17.55 -16.62 -3.13
N PRO A 204 -17.27 -17.80 -3.73
CA PRO A 204 -16.02 -18.48 -3.48
C PRO A 204 -14.86 -17.57 -3.88
N VAL A 205 -13.93 -17.35 -2.93
CA VAL A 205 -12.77 -16.50 -3.18
C VAL A 205 -11.86 -17.19 -4.17
N GLN A 206 -11.81 -16.67 -5.38
CA GLN A 206 -10.95 -17.17 -6.43
C GLN A 206 -9.77 -16.21 -6.63
N TYR A 207 -8.55 -16.73 -6.46
CA TYR A 207 -7.32 -16.04 -6.85
C TYR A 207 -6.92 -16.33 -8.30
N ASN A 208 -7.76 -17.06 -9.05
CA ASN A 208 -7.55 -17.27 -10.46
C ASN A 208 -7.61 -15.94 -11.22
N LEU A 209 -6.96 -15.89 -12.38
CA LEU A 209 -7.13 -14.74 -13.25
C LEU A 209 -8.60 -14.63 -13.63
N PRO A 210 -9.16 -13.43 -13.48
CA PRO A 210 -10.54 -13.23 -13.87
C PRO A 210 -10.67 -13.37 -15.39
N THR A 211 -11.75 -14.00 -15.82
CA THR A 211 -12.17 -13.90 -17.22
C THR A 211 -12.61 -12.47 -17.53
N THR A 212 -12.61 -12.11 -18.81
CA THR A 212 -13.01 -10.76 -19.23
C THR A 212 -14.42 -10.40 -18.73
N ASP A 213 -15.33 -11.37 -18.69
CA ASP A 213 -16.74 -11.17 -18.28
C ASP A 213 -16.92 -11.12 -16.76
N GLU A 214 -16.06 -11.74 -16.00
CA GLU A 214 -16.06 -11.66 -14.53
C GLU A 214 -15.53 -10.32 -14.00
N LEU A 215 -14.74 -9.58 -14.78
CA LEU A 215 -14.13 -8.32 -14.35
C LEU A 215 -14.99 -7.10 -14.63
N ALA A 216 -15.57 -7.03 -15.82
CA ALA A 216 -16.33 -5.86 -16.24
C ALA A 216 -17.48 -6.23 -17.15
N MET A 217 -18.66 -5.70 -16.85
CA MET A 217 -19.87 -5.85 -17.64
C MET A 217 -20.22 -4.50 -18.27
N LEU A 218 -20.47 -4.48 -19.56
CA LEU A 218 -21.05 -3.36 -20.26
C LEU A 218 -22.58 -3.42 -20.12
N VAL A 219 -23.18 -2.39 -19.54
CA VAL A 219 -24.63 -2.30 -19.35
C VAL A 219 -25.17 -1.13 -20.18
N VAL A 220 -26.17 -1.39 -20.99
CA VAL A 220 -26.88 -0.40 -21.80
C VAL A 220 -28.32 -0.30 -21.26
N GLY A 221 -28.81 0.93 -21.00
CA GLY A 221 -30.18 1.18 -20.54
C GLY A 221 -30.35 1.28 -19.03
N ASP A 222 -31.49 0.86 -18.47
CA ASP A 222 -31.96 1.14 -17.12
C ASP A 222 -30.98 0.71 -16.01
N PHE A 223 -30.55 1.68 -15.17
CA PHE A 223 -29.49 1.54 -14.18
C PHE A 223 -30.04 1.30 -12.77
N SER A 224 -30.70 0.18 -12.52
CA SER A 224 -31.11 -0.16 -11.15
C SER A 224 -29.90 -0.52 -10.29
N LEU A 225 -29.54 0.39 -9.38
CA LEU A 225 -28.34 0.34 -8.52
C LEU A 225 -28.47 -0.61 -7.31
N GLU A 226 -29.66 -1.20 -7.07
CA GLU A 226 -29.98 -1.81 -5.77
C GLU A 226 -29.20 -3.08 -5.42
N ASN A 227 -28.63 -3.80 -6.38
CA ASN A 227 -28.06 -5.12 -6.14
C ASN A 227 -26.53 -5.21 -6.06
N PHE A 228 -25.78 -4.09 -6.19
CA PHE A 228 -24.33 -4.17 -6.36
C PHE A 228 -23.53 -3.20 -5.50
N LYS A 229 -23.53 -3.39 -4.20
CA LYS A 229 -22.84 -2.51 -3.22
C LYS A 229 -21.32 -2.37 -3.37
N ARG A 230 -20.66 -3.14 -4.23
CA ARG A 230 -19.19 -3.18 -4.39
C ARG A 230 -18.72 -3.11 -5.84
N ALA A 231 -19.56 -2.76 -6.78
CA ALA A 231 -19.14 -2.56 -8.16
C ALA A 231 -18.64 -1.12 -8.37
N ILE A 232 -17.61 -0.97 -9.21
CA ILE A 232 -17.20 0.34 -9.71
C ILE A 232 -18.04 0.63 -10.95
N ILE A 233 -18.75 1.74 -10.96
CA ILE A 233 -19.61 2.18 -12.05
C ILE A 233 -18.89 3.32 -12.77
N ILE A 234 -18.74 3.21 -14.09
CA ILE A 234 -18.11 4.19 -14.95
C ILE A 234 -19.08 4.58 -16.02
N GLU A 235 -19.55 5.82 -15.98
CA GLU A 235 -20.51 6.40 -16.91
C GLU A 235 -19.80 6.92 -18.17
N SER A 236 -20.51 6.91 -19.31
CA SER A 236 -19.99 7.46 -20.58
C SER A 236 -19.62 8.94 -20.45
N LYS A 237 -20.50 9.72 -19.82
CA LYS A 237 -20.29 11.14 -19.49
C LYS A 237 -20.69 11.36 -18.03
N SER A 238 -19.77 11.82 -17.19
CA SER A 238 -20.04 12.18 -15.80
C SER A 238 -19.13 13.33 -15.37
N SER A 239 -19.71 14.30 -14.68
CA SER A 239 -18.95 15.42 -14.09
C SER A 239 -18.23 15.03 -12.81
N HIS A 240 -18.50 13.85 -12.25
CA HIS A 240 -18.00 13.44 -10.95
C HIS A 240 -16.94 12.34 -11.05
N LEU A 241 -15.88 12.49 -10.25
CA LEU A 241 -14.91 11.44 -10.02
C LEU A 241 -15.42 10.51 -8.92
N HIS A 242 -15.56 9.22 -9.22
CA HIS A 242 -15.97 8.22 -8.26
C HIS A 242 -14.77 7.67 -7.49
N GLN A 243 -14.88 7.62 -6.16
CA GLN A 243 -13.85 6.99 -5.31
C GLN A 243 -13.99 5.48 -5.36
N ILE A 244 -12.86 4.80 -5.57
CA ILE A 244 -12.78 3.34 -5.53
C ILE A 244 -12.51 2.89 -4.10
N SER A 245 -13.30 1.94 -3.62
CA SER A 245 -13.07 1.34 -2.30
C SER A 245 -11.76 0.55 -2.29
N SER A 246 -10.94 0.75 -1.27
CA SER A 246 -9.72 -0.03 -1.04
C SER A 246 -9.96 -1.53 -0.80
N LEU A 247 -11.21 -1.91 -0.56
CA LEU A 247 -11.65 -3.30 -0.44
C LEU A 247 -11.99 -3.94 -1.80
N HIS A 248 -11.99 -3.17 -2.88
CA HIS A 248 -12.27 -3.70 -4.21
C HIS A 248 -11.07 -4.50 -4.75
N PRO A 249 -11.28 -5.73 -5.28
CA PRO A 249 -10.17 -6.57 -5.75
C PRO A 249 -9.29 -5.94 -6.83
N ALA A 250 -9.86 -5.06 -7.65
CA ALA A 250 -9.15 -4.35 -8.71
C ALA A 250 -8.43 -3.06 -8.24
N TYR A 251 -8.51 -2.69 -6.95
CA TYR A 251 -7.98 -1.42 -6.43
C TYR A 251 -6.53 -1.16 -6.86
N MET A 252 -5.63 -2.10 -6.55
CA MET A 252 -4.21 -1.97 -6.91
C MET A 252 -3.96 -2.13 -8.41
N THR A 253 -4.67 -3.02 -9.06
CA THR A 253 -4.49 -3.34 -10.49
C THR A 253 -4.87 -2.16 -11.39
N LEU A 254 -5.92 -1.43 -11.05
CA LEU A 254 -6.35 -0.25 -11.81
C LEU A 254 -5.35 0.91 -11.71
N GLN A 255 -4.66 1.05 -10.60
CA GLN A 255 -3.64 2.09 -10.41
C GLN A 255 -2.27 1.69 -10.95
N TYR A 256 -1.93 0.40 -10.89
CA TYR A 256 -0.59 -0.11 -11.19
C TYR A 256 -0.62 -1.19 -12.28
N PRO A 257 -1.07 -0.90 -13.52
CA PRO A 257 -1.17 -1.90 -14.57
C PRO A 257 0.19 -2.50 -14.99
N LEU A 258 1.31 -1.79 -14.82
CA LEU A 258 2.64 -2.36 -15.08
C LEU A 258 3.12 -3.33 -13.99
N LEU A 259 2.61 -3.20 -12.76
CA LEU A 259 2.86 -4.19 -11.70
C LEU A 259 1.98 -5.43 -11.87
N PHE A 260 0.77 -5.24 -12.40
CA PHE A 260 -0.27 -6.26 -12.54
C PHE A 260 -0.75 -6.39 -14.00
N PRO A 261 0.15 -6.80 -14.91
CA PRO A 261 -0.12 -6.74 -16.35
C PRO A 261 -1.20 -7.71 -16.83
N PHE A 262 -1.57 -8.69 -16.02
CA PHE A 262 -2.64 -9.64 -16.31
C PHE A 262 -3.99 -9.28 -15.67
N GLY A 263 -4.12 -8.11 -15.05
CA GLY A 263 -5.33 -7.71 -14.35
C GLY A 263 -5.59 -8.51 -13.07
N GLU A 264 -4.53 -8.94 -12.38
CA GLU A 264 -4.60 -9.80 -11.20
C GLU A 264 -5.47 -9.19 -10.10
N ARG A 265 -6.27 -10.03 -9.46
CA ARG A 265 -7.06 -9.61 -8.31
C ARG A 265 -6.18 -9.38 -7.08
N GLY A 266 -6.38 -8.25 -6.41
CA GLY A 266 -5.74 -7.91 -5.15
C GLY A 266 -6.40 -8.59 -3.95
N PHE A 267 -6.37 -7.89 -2.81
CA PHE A 267 -7.04 -8.36 -1.58
C PHE A 267 -8.53 -8.54 -1.78
N GLN A 268 -9.07 -9.62 -1.24
CA GLN A 268 -10.50 -9.92 -1.22
C GLN A 268 -10.98 -10.13 0.21
N VAL A 269 -12.16 -9.58 0.53
CA VAL A 269 -12.81 -9.80 1.82
C VAL A 269 -13.39 -11.22 1.86
N GLY A 270 -13.25 -11.91 3.00
CA GLY A 270 -13.86 -13.23 3.20
C GLY A 270 -12.92 -14.41 2.94
N VAL A 271 -11.69 -14.19 2.48
CA VAL A 271 -10.69 -15.27 2.32
C VAL A 271 -10.45 -15.99 3.64
N ILE A 272 -10.70 -17.28 3.68
CA ILE A 272 -10.53 -18.11 4.88
C ILE A 272 -9.08 -18.60 4.98
N TYR A 273 -8.52 -18.61 6.19
CA TYR A 273 -7.22 -19.23 6.43
C TYR A 273 -7.30 -20.74 6.23
N SER A 274 -6.29 -21.32 5.58
CA SER A 274 -6.20 -22.77 5.38
C SER A 274 -6.12 -23.51 6.72
N GLY A 275 -6.80 -24.67 6.80
CA GLY A 275 -6.83 -25.50 8.01
C GLY A 275 -7.67 -24.92 9.15
N THR A 276 -8.46 -23.91 8.87
CA THR A 276 -9.47 -23.40 9.80
C THR A 276 -10.82 -23.95 9.35
N GLU A 277 -11.27 -25.03 9.98
CA GLU A 277 -12.69 -25.40 9.87
C GLU A 277 -13.53 -24.23 10.40
N SER A 278 -14.72 -24.01 9.81
CA SER A 278 -15.61 -22.89 10.14
C SER A 278 -16.26 -23.06 11.54
N ASN A 279 -15.45 -23.29 12.55
CA ASN A 279 -15.87 -23.31 13.94
C ASN A 279 -16.18 -21.87 14.37
N LYS A 280 -17.47 -21.55 14.44
CA LYS A 280 -18.06 -20.25 14.82
C LYS A 280 -17.54 -19.68 16.17
N HIS A 281 -16.77 -20.41 16.94
CA HIS A 281 -16.30 -20.02 18.29
C HIS A 281 -14.79 -19.69 18.38
N LYS A 282 -14.01 -19.77 17.31
CA LYS A 282 -12.57 -19.43 17.35
C LYS A 282 -12.27 -18.13 16.61
N ARG A 283 -11.34 -17.32 17.19
CA ARG A 283 -10.75 -16.10 16.66
C ARG A 283 -10.66 -16.12 15.13
N ARG A 284 -11.08 -14.98 14.52
CA ARG A 284 -11.04 -14.64 13.08
C ARG A 284 -10.60 -15.75 12.14
N SER A 285 -11.55 -16.36 11.46
CA SER A 285 -11.31 -17.39 10.42
C SER A 285 -10.84 -16.80 9.10
N THR A 286 -11.02 -15.48 8.87
CA THR A 286 -10.76 -14.78 7.62
C THR A 286 -9.46 -13.98 7.65
N MET A 287 -8.78 -13.97 6.51
CA MET A 287 -7.53 -13.23 6.28
C MET A 287 -7.78 -11.72 6.32
N THR A 288 -6.93 -11.00 7.04
CA THR A 288 -6.96 -9.53 7.06
C THR A 288 -6.20 -8.95 5.86
N MET A 289 -6.54 -7.72 5.45
CA MET A 289 -5.76 -6.99 4.43
C MET A 289 -4.29 -6.84 4.83
N GLN A 290 -4.01 -6.61 6.11
CA GLN A 290 -2.64 -6.54 6.62
C GLN A 290 -1.87 -7.87 6.43
N ASP A 291 -2.52 -9.01 6.66
CA ASP A 291 -1.88 -10.32 6.48
C ASP A 291 -1.66 -10.63 5.00
N TYR A 292 -2.59 -10.23 4.13
CA TYR A 292 -2.45 -10.32 2.69
C TYR A 292 -1.19 -9.56 2.21
N TYR A 293 -1.09 -8.28 2.53
CA TYR A 293 0.06 -7.48 2.10
C TYR A 293 1.37 -7.91 2.78
N ARG A 294 1.32 -8.35 4.04
CA ARG A 294 2.48 -8.95 4.71
C ARG A 294 3.01 -10.15 3.95
N HIS A 295 2.12 -11.03 3.46
CA HIS A 295 2.52 -12.16 2.62
C HIS A 295 3.15 -11.67 1.30
N GLN A 296 2.56 -10.67 0.66
CA GLN A 296 3.03 -10.13 -0.61
C GLN A 296 4.40 -9.45 -0.51
N PHE A 297 4.74 -8.80 0.59
CA PHE A 297 5.99 -8.06 0.75
C PHE A 297 7.20 -8.94 1.10
N HIS A 298 7.03 -10.25 1.21
CA HIS A 298 8.16 -11.15 1.45
C HIS A 298 8.79 -11.61 0.14
N TYR A 299 10.13 -11.54 0.09
CA TYR A 299 10.91 -12.04 -1.05
C TYR A 299 10.91 -13.57 -1.09
N ARG A 300 10.72 -14.12 -2.29
CA ARG A 300 10.83 -15.54 -2.63
C ARG A 300 11.71 -15.69 -3.84
N LYS A 301 12.66 -16.60 -3.80
CA LYS A 301 13.55 -16.88 -4.93
C LYS A 301 12.72 -17.29 -6.15
N SER A 302 13.12 -16.82 -7.32
CA SER A 302 12.51 -17.18 -8.61
C SER A 302 11.02 -16.80 -8.77
N GLN A 303 10.47 -15.95 -7.90
CA GLN A 303 9.11 -15.43 -8.05
C GLN A 303 9.15 -13.93 -8.39
N PRO A 304 8.56 -13.51 -9.52
CA PRO A 304 8.49 -12.10 -9.89
C PRO A 304 7.48 -11.38 -8.98
N ASN A 305 7.98 -10.74 -7.93
CA ASN A 305 7.12 -10.05 -6.97
C ASN A 305 6.93 -8.58 -7.38
N PRO A 306 5.70 -8.14 -7.71
CA PRO A 306 5.43 -6.76 -8.15
C PRO A 306 5.77 -5.72 -7.08
N TYR A 307 5.71 -6.07 -5.80
CA TYR A 307 6.05 -5.15 -4.71
C TYR A 307 7.55 -5.04 -4.41
N LEU A 308 8.41 -5.83 -5.07
CA LEU A 308 9.85 -5.87 -4.76
C LEU A 308 10.77 -5.65 -5.96
N CYS A 309 10.24 -5.81 -7.19
CA CYS A 309 11.08 -5.91 -8.38
C CYS A 309 11.02 -4.70 -9.33
N TYR A 310 10.27 -3.65 -8.98
CA TYR A 310 10.08 -2.48 -9.85
C TYR A 310 10.51 -1.16 -9.15
N GLY A 311 11.53 -1.21 -8.31
CA GLY A 311 12.16 -0.06 -7.67
C GLY A 311 11.17 0.92 -7.04
N LEU A 312 11.22 2.18 -7.49
CA LEU A 312 10.38 3.25 -6.95
C LEU A 312 8.89 3.00 -7.13
N LEU A 313 8.47 2.31 -8.20
CA LEU A 313 7.07 1.95 -8.40
C LEU A 313 6.60 0.92 -7.37
N SER A 314 7.41 -0.10 -7.09
CA SER A 314 7.13 -1.06 -6.00
C SER A 314 7.05 -0.37 -4.64
N SER A 315 7.90 0.61 -4.38
CA SER A 315 7.88 1.38 -3.14
C SER A 315 6.61 2.21 -3.01
N GLN A 316 6.18 2.87 -4.09
CA GLN A 316 4.91 3.60 -4.14
C GLN A 316 3.71 2.67 -3.88
N ALA A 317 3.66 1.50 -4.52
CA ALA A 317 2.60 0.52 -4.32
C ALA A 317 2.56 -0.03 -2.87
N LYS A 318 3.71 -0.17 -2.20
CA LYS A 318 3.76 -0.56 -0.78
C LYS A 318 3.18 0.51 0.14
N VAL A 319 3.47 1.78 -0.13
CA VAL A 319 2.89 2.91 0.63
C VAL A 319 1.39 2.99 0.42
N ASP A 320 0.92 2.84 -0.82
CA ASP A 320 -0.51 2.83 -1.16
C ASP A 320 -1.24 1.65 -0.50
N ALA A 321 -0.67 0.45 -0.53
CA ALA A 321 -1.19 -0.70 0.20
C ALA A 321 -1.28 -0.44 1.71
N ARG A 322 -0.33 0.29 2.29
CA ARG A 322 -0.39 0.69 3.70
C ARG A 322 -1.52 1.69 3.95
N ALA A 323 -1.69 2.67 3.07
CA ALA A 323 -2.79 3.63 3.13
C ALA A 323 -4.16 2.92 3.06
N ALA A 324 -4.30 1.91 2.18
CA ALA A 324 -5.50 1.08 2.09
C ALA A 324 -5.78 0.29 3.38
N ILE A 325 -4.75 -0.24 4.06
CA ILE A 325 -4.91 -0.90 5.37
C ILE A 325 -5.43 0.10 6.41
N ASP A 326 -4.87 1.30 6.46
CA ASP A 326 -5.25 2.32 7.44
C ASP A 326 -6.65 2.87 7.14
N GLU A 327 -7.03 3.06 5.87
CA GLU A 327 -8.40 3.37 5.46
C GLU A 327 -9.40 2.32 5.95
N ASN A 328 -9.10 1.03 5.74
CA ASN A 328 -9.95 -0.06 6.21
C ASN A 328 -10.10 -0.09 7.75
N ARG A 329 -9.03 0.23 8.49
CA ARG A 329 -9.08 0.36 9.94
C ARG A 329 -9.95 1.54 10.39
N LEU A 330 -9.78 2.70 9.75
CA LEU A 330 -10.59 3.88 10.03
C LEU A 330 -12.07 3.63 9.73
N TRP A 331 -12.37 3.00 8.60
CA TRP A 331 -13.73 2.62 8.25
C TRP A 331 -14.37 1.68 9.29
N TYR A 332 -13.61 0.70 9.80
CA TYR A 332 -14.08 -0.16 10.89
C TYR A 332 -14.36 0.64 12.17
N ILE A 333 -13.47 1.55 12.55
CA ILE A 333 -13.63 2.42 13.72
C ILE A 333 -14.87 3.31 13.57
N LEU A 334 -15.05 3.92 12.39
CA LEU A 334 -16.22 4.77 12.09
C LEU A 334 -17.55 4.03 12.22
N LYS A 335 -17.60 2.78 11.76
CA LYS A 335 -18.82 1.95 11.82
C LYS A 335 -19.12 1.36 13.20
N ASN A 336 -18.14 1.30 14.09
CA ASN A 336 -18.28 0.70 15.42
C ASN A 336 -18.07 1.71 16.53
N GLN A 337 -18.45 2.98 16.32
CA GLN A 337 -18.29 4.05 17.32
C GLN A 337 -19.06 3.76 18.63
N ASP A 338 -20.16 3.04 18.56
CA ASP A 338 -20.95 2.56 19.69
C ASP A 338 -20.15 1.67 20.67
N LYS A 339 -19.15 0.99 20.17
CA LYS A 339 -18.23 0.15 20.98
C LYS A 339 -17.14 0.94 21.69
N PHE A 340 -16.93 2.20 21.31
CA PHE A 340 -15.96 3.08 21.93
C PHE A 340 -16.69 4.02 22.89
N ARG A 341 -16.11 4.30 24.06
CA ARG A 341 -16.67 5.28 25.00
C ARG A 341 -16.69 6.65 24.32
N ILE A 342 -17.89 7.11 23.98
CA ILE A 342 -18.14 8.43 23.40
C ILE A 342 -18.64 9.31 24.52
N GLU A 343 -17.85 10.29 24.92
CA GLU A 343 -18.31 11.42 25.72
C GLU A 343 -18.97 12.42 24.76
N ASN A 344 -20.23 12.12 24.38
CA ASN A 344 -20.94 12.86 23.33
C ASN A 344 -21.23 14.31 23.67
N PHE A 345 -21.29 14.65 24.96
CA PHE A 345 -21.72 15.99 25.41
C PHE A 345 -20.57 17.00 25.53
N GLN A 346 -19.38 16.60 25.96
CA GLN A 346 -18.25 17.52 26.10
C GLN A 346 -17.74 18.05 24.77
N GLY A 347 -17.73 17.22 23.71
CA GLY A 347 -17.26 17.64 22.40
C GLY A 347 -18.11 18.74 21.75
N ILE A 348 -19.44 18.70 21.95
CA ILE A 348 -20.37 19.74 21.46
C ILE A 348 -20.23 21.00 22.28
N ALA A 349 -20.16 20.90 23.62
CA ALA A 349 -19.95 22.02 24.49
C ALA A 349 -18.62 22.74 24.23
N ASP A 350 -17.53 21.98 23.97
CA ASP A 350 -16.22 22.53 23.60
C ASP A 350 -16.22 23.20 22.21
N ALA A 351 -16.99 22.69 21.26
CA ALA A 351 -17.12 23.29 19.92
C ALA A 351 -17.92 24.60 19.98
N VAL A 352 -19.03 24.63 20.75
CA VAL A 352 -19.82 25.83 21.00
C VAL A 352 -19.00 26.85 21.82
N GLY A 353 -18.22 26.41 22.79
CA GLY A 353 -17.31 27.26 23.56
C GLY A 353 -16.17 27.89 22.76
N ARG A 354 -15.81 27.31 21.61
CA ARG A 354 -14.84 27.86 20.65
C ARG A 354 -15.45 28.79 19.60
N GLY A 355 -16.75 29.07 19.68
CA GLY A 355 -17.42 29.99 18.77
C GLY A 355 -17.84 29.41 17.42
N CYS A 356 -17.81 28.08 17.24
CA CYS A 356 -18.41 27.44 16.08
C CYS A 356 -19.93 27.56 16.14
N ILE A 357 -20.48 28.53 15.41
CA ILE A 357 -21.92 28.87 15.42
C ILE A 357 -22.69 28.06 14.36
N ASP A 358 -21.99 27.54 13.33
CA ASP A 358 -22.62 26.79 12.26
C ASP A 358 -22.49 25.28 12.48
N GLY A 359 -23.65 24.61 12.64
CA GLY A 359 -23.72 23.15 12.81
C GLY A 359 -23.17 22.35 11.63
N SER A 360 -23.05 22.97 10.44
CA SER A 360 -22.45 22.36 9.26
C SER A 360 -20.91 22.25 9.36
N GLU A 361 -20.28 23.10 10.15
CA GLU A 361 -18.84 23.03 10.44
C GLU A 361 -18.50 22.07 11.59
N ILE A 362 -19.47 21.69 12.39
CA ILE A 362 -19.36 20.68 13.44
C ILE A 362 -19.56 19.31 12.78
N GLY A 363 -18.54 18.78 12.13
CA GLY A 363 -18.56 17.42 11.60
C GLY A 363 -18.84 16.40 12.72
N LYS A 364 -19.33 15.21 12.35
CA LYS A 364 -19.56 14.12 13.30
C LYS A 364 -18.25 13.77 14.02
N LEU A 365 -18.20 14.01 15.31
CA LEU A 365 -17.02 13.70 16.13
C LEU A 365 -16.77 12.19 16.11
N THR A 366 -15.61 11.78 15.57
CA THR A 366 -15.17 10.40 15.53
C THR A 366 -14.11 10.17 16.58
N VAL A 367 -14.35 9.21 17.47
CA VAL A 367 -13.40 8.83 18.51
C VAL A 367 -12.47 7.75 17.98
N LEU A 368 -11.17 8.05 17.91
CA LEU A 368 -10.13 7.07 17.65
C LEU A 368 -9.69 6.41 18.97
N PRO A 369 -9.60 5.06 19.03
CA PRO A 369 -9.10 4.38 20.22
C PRO A 369 -7.63 4.71 20.46
N ALA A 370 -7.16 4.57 21.70
CA ALA A 370 -5.76 4.80 22.06
C ALA A 370 -4.78 3.88 21.32
N SER A 371 -5.23 2.73 20.86
CA SER A 371 -4.45 1.79 20.03
C SER A 371 -4.29 2.23 18.57
N HIS A 372 -4.96 3.33 18.13
CA HIS A 372 -4.79 3.86 16.78
C HIS A 372 -3.54 4.74 16.72
N THR A 373 -2.48 4.21 16.12
CA THR A 373 -1.16 4.87 16.03
C THR A 373 -1.28 6.25 15.37
N GLY A 374 -0.71 7.27 16.02
CA GLY A 374 -0.77 8.67 15.56
C GLY A 374 -2.08 9.39 15.88
N GLY A 375 -3.09 8.72 16.45
CA GLY A 375 -4.30 9.34 16.95
C GLY A 375 -4.03 10.20 18.18
N ARG A 376 -4.90 11.20 18.44
CA ARG A 376 -4.73 12.11 19.59
C ARG A 376 -4.65 11.37 20.93
N ARG A 377 -5.53 10.38 21.15
CA ARG A 377 -5.52 9.56 22.39
C ARG A 377 -4.24 8.75 22.54
N TYR A 378 -3.73 8.18 21.44
CA TYR A 378 -2.46 7.48 21.42
C TYR A 378 -1.29 8.39 21.84
N MET A 379 -1.23 9.59 21.28
CA MET A 379 -0.18 10.56 21.61
C MET A 379 -0.27 11.04 23.07
N ILE A 380 -1.48 11.31 23.57
CA ILE A 380 -1.70 11.74 24.95
C ILE A 380 -1.34 10.62 25.92
N GLN A 381 -1.72 9.37 25.63
CA GLN A 381 -1.36 8.23 26.46
C GLN A 381 0.16 8.08 26.58
N ASN A 382 0.88 8.05 25.45
CA ASN A 382 2.34 7.96 25.46
C ASN A 382 3.00 9.12 26.21
N TYR A 383 2.46 10.33 26.11
CA TYR A 383 2.91 11.48 26.89
C TYR A 383 2.74 11.25 28.41
N HIS A 384 1.56 10.79 28.83
CA HIS A 384 1.32 10.52 30.25
C HIS A 384 2.18 9.37 30.77
N ASP A 385 2.39 8.33 29.98
CA ASP A 385 3.27 7.21 30.33
C ASP A 385 4.71 7.72 30.53
N GLY A 386 5.19 8.57 29.62
CA GLY A 386 6.51 9.21 29.77
C GLY A 386 6.63 10.09 31.01
N VAL A 387 5.61 10.91 31.31
CA VAL A 387 5.60 11.76 32.53
C VAL A 387 5.53 10.90 33.79
N ALA A 388 4.77 9.80 33.79
CA ALA A 388 4.71 8.87 34.92
C ALA A 388 6.08 8.24 35.21
N ILE A 389 6.81 7.88 34.19
CA ILE A 389 8.18 7.38 34.28
C ILE A 389 9.09 8.41 34.94
N CYS A 390 9.07 9.66 34.45
CA CYS A 390 9.89 10.73 35.01
C CYS A 390 9.53 11.05 36.46
N ARG A 391 8.29 10.86 36.89
CA ARG A 391 7.87 11.05 38.29
C ARG A 391 8.46 10.00 39.23
N VAL A 392 8.66 8.78 38.75
CA VAL A 392 9.16 7.65 39.56
C VAL A 392 10.69 7.62 39.57
N PHE A 393 11.31 7.80 38.42
CA PHE A 393 12.74 7.58 38.21
C PHE A 393 13.55 8.87 38.04
N GLY A 394 12.90 10.03 37.99
CA GLY A 394 13.57 11.31 37.71
C GLY A 394 13.63 11.64 36.21
N PRO A 395 14.27 12.79 35.86
CA PRO A 395 14.46 13.18 34.46
C PRO A 395 15.38 12.19 33.72
N PRO A 396 15.29 12.12 32.40
CA PRO A 396 16.15 11.25 31.59
C PRO A 396 17.65 11.63 31.68
N ASP A 397 18.52 10.65 31.89
CA ASP A 397 19.97 10.84 31.87
C ASP A 397 20.53 10.90 30.44
N PHE A 398 19.94 10.13 29.51
CA PHE A 398 20.42 10.01 28.14
C PHE A 398 19.30 10.19 27.13
N PHE A 399 19.63 10.89 26.05
CA PHE A 399 18.87 10.96 24.83
C PHE A 399 19.69 10.32 23.71
N VAL A 400 19.29 9.11 23.27
CA VAL A 400 20.01 8.34 22.27
C VAL A 400 19.23 8.29 20.97
N THR A 401 19.87 8.67 19.87
CA THR A 401 19.32 8.52 18.51
C THR A 401 19.97 7.35 17.81
N PHE A 402 19.14 6.43 17.30
CA PHE A 402 19.58 5.32 16.48
C PHE A 402 19.04 5.47 15.05
N THR A 403 19.97 5.69 14.11
CA THR A 403 19.62 5.92 12.70
C THR A 403 20.06 4.75 11.82
N CYS A 404 19.31 4.50 10.75
CA CYS A 404 19.66 3.47 9.78
C CYS A 404 20.88 3.91 8.95
N ASN A 405 21.86 3.01 8.83
CA ASN A 405 22.94 3.17 7.88
C ASN A 405 22.71 2.24 6.68
N ILE A 406 22.44 2.81 5.52
CA ILE A 406 22.19 2.06 4.28
C ILE A 406 23.38 1.21 3.81
N ASN A 407 24.59 1.49 4.33
CA ASN A 407 25.81 0.76 4.00
C ASN A 407 26.07 -0.44 4.93
N TRP A 408 25.16 -0.77 5.82
CA TRP A 408 25.30 -1.98 6.63
C TRP A 408 25.48 -3.21 5.75
N LYS A 409 26.44 -4.06 6.10
CA LYS A 409 26.78 -5.27 5.35
C LYS A 409 25.57 -6.19 5.14
N GLU A 410 24.72 -6.28 6.12
CA GLU A 410 23.51 -7.13 6.08
C GLU A 410 22.48 -6.64 5.05
N ILE A 411 22.41 -5.34 4.79
CA ILE A 411 21.54 -4.78 3.74
C ILE A 411 22.07 -5.24 2.38
N ASN A 412 23.37 -5.08 2.13
CA ASN A 412 23.98 -5.49 0.86
C ASN A 412 23.89 -7.00 0.64
N LEU A 413 24.07 -7.81 1.69
CA LEU A 413 23.91 -9.27 1.64
C LEU A 413 22.44 -9.70 1.45
N GLY A 414 21.49 -8.86 1.85
CA GLY A 414 20.06 -9.13 1.69
C GLY A 414 19.54 -8.83 0.28
N ILE A 415 20.25 -8.00 -0.50
CA ILE A 415 19.90 -7.68 -1.88
C ILE A 415 20.37 -8.84 -2.78
N LEU A 416 19.43 -9.72 -3.11
CA LEU A 416 19.75 -10.96 -3.84
C LEU A 416 19.62 -10.82 -5.36
N GLU A 417 18.97 -9.77 -5.85
CA GLU A 417 18.79 -9.52 -7.29
C GLU A 417 19.93 -8.65 -7.81
N PRO A 418 20.59 -9.04 -8.93
CA PRO A 418 21.68 -8.28 -9.52
C PRO A 418 21.26 -6.84 -9.89
N GLY A 419 22.14 -5.86 -9.64
CA GLY A 419 21.92 -4.46 -10.02
C GLY A 419 20.98 -3.66 -9.12
N GLN A 420 20.28 -4.28 -8.17
CA GLN A 420 19.45 -3.56 -7.19
C GLN A 420 20.30 -2.78 -6.17
N LYS A 421 19.76 -1.66 -5.74
CA LYS A 421 20.35 -0.80 -4.69
C LYS A 421 19.50 -0.86 -3.40
N PRO A 422 20.03 -0.46 -2.25
CA PRO A 422 19.23 -0.37 -1.02
C PRO A 422 17.98 0.49 -1.15
N SER A 423 18.01 1.55 -1.97
CA SER A 423 16.85 2.41 -2.28
C SER A 423 15.70 1.66 -2.97
N ASP A 424 16.01 0.60 -3.72
CA ASP A 424 15.01 -0.22 -4.42
C ASP A 424 14.37 -1.25 -3.49
N ARG A 425 15.02 -1.56 -2.37
CA ARG A 425 14.65 -2.61 -1.43
C ARG A 425 14.47 -2.07 0.00
N ALA A 426 13.61 -1.08 0.15
CA ALA A 426 13.26 -0.52 1.46
C ALA A 426 12.77 -1.58 2.48
N ASP A 427 12.17 -2.68 2.01
CA ASP A 427 11.79 -3.83 2.83
C ASP A 427 12.99 -4.48 3.54
N ILE A 428 14.12 -4.64 2.85
CA ILE A 428 15.37 -5.18 3.43
C ILE A 428 15.94 -4.19 4.44
N VAL A 429 15.99 -2.91 4.07
CA VAL A 429 16.51 -1.85 4.93
C VAL A 429 15.76 -1.80 6.26
N VAL A 430 14.43 -1.83 6.23
CA VAL A 430 13.58 -1.83 7.44
C VAL A 430 13.77 -3.09 8.26
N ARG A 431 13.85 -4.27 7.65
CA ARG A 431 14.05 -5.54 8.37
C ARG A 431 15.40 -5.57 9.07
N VAL A 432 16.48 -5.16 8.39
CA VAL A 432 17.83 -5.09 8.99
C VAL A 432 17.87 -4.05 10.11
N TYR A 433 17.24 -2.87 9.89
CA TYR A 433 17.14 -1.86 10.94
C TYR A 433 16.45 -2.40 12.20
N ASN A 434 15.32 -3.07 12.05
CA ASN A 434 14.60 -3.65 13.19
C ASN A 434 15.43 -4.69 13.95
N MET A 435 16.15 -5.56 13.24
CA MET A 435 17.04 -6.54 13.88
C MET A 435 18.16 -5.89 14.66
N LYS A 436 18.79 -4.84 14.11
CA LYS A 436 19.86 -4.08 14.80
C LYS A 436 19.32 -3.26 15.97
N LEU A 437 18.10 -2.75 15.84
CA LEU A 437 17.43 -2.07 16.94
C LEU A 437 17.14 -3.03 18.09
N GLU A 438 16.61 -4.23 17.82
CA GLU A 438 16.40 -5.26 18.85
C GLU A 438 17.73 -5.62 19.56
N GLU A 439 18.81 -5.83 18.80
CA GLU A 439 20.13 -6.12 19.34
C GLU A 439 20.64 -4.98 20.25
N MET A 440 20.52 -3.73 19.80
CA MET A 440 20.89 -2.56 20.60
C MET A 440 20.05 -2.46 21.88
N LEU A 441 18.74 -2.72 21.81
CA LEU A 441 17.87 -2.70 22.96
C LEU A 441 18.22 -3.79 23.97
N ASP A 442 18.55 -4.99 23.51
CA ASP A 442 19.01 -6.08 24.38
C ASP A 442 20.33 -5.74 25.06
N ASP A 443 21.27 -5.13 24.34
CA ASP A 443 22.54 -4.64 24.88
C ASP A 443 22.34 -3.54 25.95
N ILE A 444 21.41 -2.60 25.72
CA ILE A 444 21.07 -1.56 26.69
C ILE A 444 20.43 -2.18 27.94
N LYS A 445 19.43 -3.08 27.77
CA LYS A 445 18.77 -3.77 28.90
C LYS A 445 19.73 -4.58 29.74
N SER A 446 20.74 -5.18 29.11
CA SER A 446 21.76 -5.95 29.82
C SER A 446 22.76 -5.08 30.60
N GLY A 447 22.66 -3.76 30.48
CA GLY A 447 23.58 -2.82 31.11
C GLY A 447 24.95 -2.71 30.45
N LYS A 448 25.13 -3.27 29.26
CA LYS A 448 26.42 -3.41 28.58
C LYS A 448 27.08 -2.06 28.25
N PHE A 449 26.30 -1.04 27.88
CA PHE A 449 26.86 0.27 27.46
C PHE A 449 26.67 1.39 28.50
N PHE A 450 25.55 1.40 29.20
CA PHE A 450 25.17 2.51 30.09
C PHE A 450 25.03 2.08 31.56
N GLY A 451 25.46 0.87 31.91
CA GLY A 451 25.21 0.29 33.23
C GLY A 451 23.74 -0.14 33.43
N PRO A 452 23.33 -0.44 34.66
CA PRO A 452 21.97 -0.87 34.97
C PRO A 452 20.96 0.19 34.58
N VAL A 453 19.98 -0.18 33.76
CA VAL A 453 18.94 0.70 33.27
C VAL A 453 17.67 0.53 34.11
N ALA A 454 17.21 1.59 34.77
CA ALA A 454 16.02 1.57 35.60
C ALA A 454 14.74 1.69 34.76
N ALA A 455 14.73 2.57 33.79
CA ALA A 455 13.54 2.83 32.96
C ALA A 455 13.88 3.54 31.63
N GLY A 456 13.00 3.52 30.61
CA GLY A 456 13.19 4.22 29.32
C GLY A 456 12.02 4.18 28.39
N MET A 457 11.95 5.15 27.51
CA MET A 457 10.91 5.27 26.48
C MET A 457 11.54 5.20 25.10
N ILE A 458 10.90 4.43 24.20
CA ILE A 458 11.30 4.33 22.80
C ILE A 458 10.25 5.05 21.95
N GLN A 459 10.72 5.98 21.13
CA GLN A 459 9.88 6.63 20.15
C GLN A 459 10.47 6.48 18.75
N PHE A 460 9.62 6.05 17.80
CA PHE A 460 9.96 6.00 16.39
C PHE A 460 9.67 7.36 15.75
N LEU A 461 10.70 8.05 15.29
CA LEU A 461 10.59 9.28 14.52
C LEU A 461 11.01 8.99 13.07
N ILE A 462 10.14 9.29 12.12
CA ILE A 462 10.45 9.23 10.69
C ILE A 462 10.79 10.64 10.24
N ILE A 463 12.10 10.94 10.17
CA ILE A 463 12.60 12.21 9.66
C ILE A 463 13.46 11.91 8.44
N ASN A 464 13.04 12.35 7.26
CA ASN A 464 13.80 12.25 6.00
C ASN A 464 14.50 10.90 5.78
N THR A 465 13.75 9.80 5.83
CA THR A 465 14.27 8.42 5.69
C THR A 465 15.24 7.97 6.80
N LYS A 466 15.43 8.77 7.85
CA LYS A 466 16.20 8.38 9.04
C LYS A 466 15.24 7.98 10.16
N PHE A 467 15.44 6.79 10.69
CA PHE A 467 14.75 6.35 11.90
C PHE A 467 15.60 6.80 13.09
N SER A 468 14.96 7.49 14.03
CA SER A 468 15.62 7.90 15.28
C SER A 468 14.86 7.31 16.45
N VAL A 469 15.58 6.83 17.44
CA VAL A 469 15.04 6.28 18.68
C VAL A 469 15.53 7.16 19.83
N ILE A 470 14.61 7.62 20.67
CA ILE A 470 14.89 8.47 21.81
C ILE A 470 14.81 7.62 23.07
N PHE A 471 15.85 7.64 23.88
CA PHE A 471 15.89 6.99 25.19
C PHE A 471 15.92 8.05 26.28
N GLY A 472 15.05 7.88 27.24
CA GLY A 472 15.15 8.48 28.57
C GLY A 472 15.31 7.37 29.60
N PRO A 473 15.31 7.58 30.94
CA PRO A 473 15.39 6.49 31.92
C PRO A 473 14.24 5.50 31.64
N VAL A 474 14.63 4.27 31.39
CA VAL A 474 14.01 3.39 30.39
C VAL A 474 12.84 2.56 30.93
N ILE A 475 11.59 2.76 30.50
CA ILE A 475 10.58 1.69 30.43
C ILE A 475 10.43 1.25 28.96
N LEU A 476 10.66 -0.03 28.72
CA LEU A 476 10.47 -0.69 27.45
C LEU A 476 9.05 -1.26 27.41
N GLU A 477 8.09 -0.50 26.92
CA GLU A 477 6.81 -1.08 26.49
C GLU A 477 6.88 -1.39 25.00
N PHE A 478 6.85 -2.70 24.71
CA PHE A 478 6.80 -3.21 23.35
C PHE A 478 5.43 -2.96 22.76
N LEU A 479 5.33 -2.04 21.81
CA LEU A 479 4.21 -2.01 20.88
C LEU A 479 4.43 -3.09 19.82
N GLN A 480 3.74 -4.23 19.98
CA GLN A 480 3.58 -5.26 18.96
C GLN A 480 2.63 -4.84 17.84
#